data_2bf1665628428b0770c8448fe2e39157
#
_entry.id   2bf1665628428b0770c8448fe2e39157
#
_cell.length_a   1.000
_cell.length_b   1.000
_cell.length_c   1.000
_cell.angle_alpha   90.00
_cell.angle_beta   90.00
_cell.angle_gamma   90.00
#
_symmetry.space_group_name_H-M   'P 1'
#
loop_
_entity.id
_entity.type
_entity.pdbx_description
1 polymer ?
#
loop_
_entity_poly.entity_id
_entity_poly.type
_entity_poly.pdbx_seq_one_letter_code
_entity_poly.pdbx_strand_id
1 'polypeptide(L)'
;FFPCLEDLSMDLLQRTAIFFLCSPANPQGTVADKIYLKKLIELAREYDFIVAFDECYCEIYRDDPPLGGLQVCSELGLDLANVLSFNSLSKRSSAPGLRSGFIAGDPKIIRRYGQFVTFGGAPIPLPILHASTALWSDDSHVVENRNYYNRNFEIAAQILGPYLDIEIPP
;
A
#
# COMPACT_ATOMS: atom_id res chain seq x y z
N PHE A 1 8.23 5.16 -11.99
CA PHE A 1 9.05 6.18 -11.32
C PHE A 1 8.21 6.89 -10.27
N PHE A 2 8.76 7.04 -9.06
CA PHE A 2 8.19 7.92 -8.03
C PHE A 2 8.67 9.35 -8.28
N PRO A 3 7.94 10.38 -7.82
CA PRO A 3 8.42 11.77 -7.89
C PRO A 3 9.72 11.93 -7.10
N CYS A 4 10.65 12.71 -7.63
CA CYS A 4 11.84 13.11 -6.89
C CYS A 4 11.41 14.04 -5.75
N LEU A 5 11.61 13.62 -4.50
CA LEU A 5 11.16 14.39 -3.33
C LEU A 5 11.95 15.68 -3.14
N GLU A 6 13.19 15.73 -3.62
CA GLU A 6 14.06 16.90 -3.59
C GLU A 6 13.60 18.01 -4.54
N ASP A 7 12.85 17.66 -5.58
CA ASP A 7 12.33 18.61 -6.57
C ASP A 7 11.02 19.28 -6.14
N LEU A 8 10.42 18.83 -5.00
CA LEU A 8 9.20 19.41 -4.50
C LEU A 8 9.47 20.78 -3.89
N SER A 9 8.85 21.83 -4.41
CA SER A 9 9.02 23.18 -3.90
C SER A 9 8.42 23.35 -2.50
N MET A 10 8.98 24.23 -1.69
CA MET A 10 8.45 24.55 -0.36
C MET A 10 6.98 25.02 -0.42
N ASP A 11 6.62 25.84 -1.42
CA ASP A 11 5.23 26.28 -1.62
C ASP A 11 4.29 25.10 -1.84
N LEU A 12 4.69 24.11 -2.64
CA LEU A 12 3.90 22.90 -2.86
C LEU A 12 3.76 22.08 -1.58
N LEU A 13 4.85 21.86 -0.85
CA LEU A 13 4.85 21.10 0.40
C LEU A 13 3.95 21.76 1.46
N GLN A 14 4.03 23.08 1.64
CA GLN A 14 3.20 23.83 2.59
C GLN A 14 1.69 23.80 2.26
N ARG A 15 1.34 23.61 0.99
CA ARG A 15 -0.06 23.51 0.53
C ARG A 15 -0.57 22.07 0.41
N THR A 16 0.30 21.09 0.59
CA THR A 16 -0.06 19.69 0.52
C THR A 16 -0.83 19.30 1.77
N ALA A 17 -2.02 18.73 1.61
CA ALA A 17 -2.79 18.14 2.70
C ALA A 17 -2.55 16.64 2.81
N ILE A 18 -2.47 15.96 1.66
CA ILE A 18 -2.27 14.51 1.58
C ILE A 18 -1.36 14.20 0.40
N PHE A 19 -0.40 13.29 0.62
CA PHE A 19 0.43 12.69 -0.42
C PHE A 19 0.06 11.21 -0.54
N PHE A 20 -0.44 10.78 -1.69
CA PHE A 20 -0.73 9.38 -1.97
C PHE A 20 0.47 8.70 -2.63
N LEU A 21 0.90 7.58 -2.06
CA LEU A 21 1.95 6.73 -2.64
C LEU A 21 1.45 5.29 -2.74
N CYS A 22 1.34 4.77 -3.97
CA CYS A 22 1.10 3.35 -4.20
C CYS A 22 2.45 2.63 -4.31
N SER A 23 2.74 1.69 -3.40
CA SER A 23 3.97 0.89 -3.42
C SER A 23 3.66 -0.53 -2.90
N PRO A 24 3.83 -1.56 -3.74
CA PRO A 24 4.18 -1.55 -5.17
C PRO A 24 3.20 -0.76 -6.04
N ALA A 25 3.72 -0.05 -7.04
CA ALA A 25 2.95 0.88 -7.85
C ALA A 25 2.17 0.17 -8.98
N ASN A 26 0.94 0.59 -9.20
CA ASN A 26 0.16 0.18 -10.36
C ASN A 26 -0.02 1.39 -11.31
N PRO A 27 0.38 1.30 -12.60
CA PRO A 27 0.76 0.09 -13.35
C PRO A 27 2.27 -0.20 -13.42
N GLN A 28 3.13 0.64 -12.81
CA GLN A 28 4.58 0.65 -13.07
C GLN A 28 5.33 -0.52 -12.43
N GLY A 29 4.79 -1.18 -11.40
CA GLY A 29 5.46 -2.21 -10.62
C GLY A 29 6.60 -1.70 -9.72
N THR A 30 6.86 -0.40 -9.71
CA THR A 30 7.95 0.20 -8.91
C THR A 30 7.69 0.04 -7.42
N VAL A 31 8.74 -0.33 -6.68
CA VAL A 31 8.72 -0.47 -5.21
C VAL A 31 9.55 0.65 -4.59
N ALA A 32 9.00 1.31 -3.58
CA ALA A 32 9.71 2.35 -2.84
C ALA A 32 10.69 1.70 -1.85
N ASP A 33 11.93 2.16 -1.86
CA ASP A 33 12.92 1.71 -0.91
C ASP A 33 12.78 2.43 0.45
N LYS A 34 13.53 1.93 1.44
CA LYS A 34 13.52 2.46 2.80
C LYS A 34 13.92 3.94 2.88
N ILE A 35 14.86 4.35 2.02
CA ILE A 35 15.37 5.73 2.01
C ILE A 35 14.27 6.69 1.54
N TYR A 36 13.59 6.32 0.46
CA TYR A 36 12.47 7.10 -0.07
C TYR A 36 11.31 7.20 0.92
N LEU A 37 10.90 6.05 1.49
CA LEU A 37 9.79 6.02 2.47
C LEU A 37 10.12 6.86 3.72
N LYS A 38 11.34 6.74 4.25
CA LYS A 38 11.80 7.56 5.38
C LYS A 38 11.74 9.05 5.06
N LYS A 39 12.31 9.45 3.92
CA LYS A 39 12.33 10.85 3.49
C LYS A 39 10.94 11.43 3.33
N LEU A 40 10.01 10.67 2.75
CA LEU A 40 8.63 11.09 2.58
C LEU A 40 7.92 11.27 3.94
N ILE A 41 8.15 10.36 4.90
CA ILE A 41 7.61 10.46 6.26
C ILE A 41 8.17 11.70 6.99
N GLU A 42 9.48 11.98 6.83
CA GLU A 42 10.11 13.17 7.42
C GLU A 42 9.51 14.47 6.84
N LEU A 43 9.32 14.55 5.52
CA LEU A 43 8.66 15.69 4.88
C LEU A 43 7.20 15.87 5.36
N ALA A 44 6.47 14.76 5.50
CA ALA A 44 5.09 14.81 6.00
C ALA A 44 5.00 15.42 7.39
N ARG A 45 5.97 15.15 8.26
CA ARG A 45 6.03 15.72 9.62
C ARG A 45 6.50 17.15 9.63
N GLU A 46 7.48 17.49 8.79
CA GLU A 46 8.03 18.84 8.68
C GLU A 46 6.97 19.81 8.17
N TYR A 47 6.16 19.41 7.18
CA TYR A 47 5.17 20.26 6.52
C TYR A 47 3.72 19.98 6.93
N ASP A 48 3.51 19.10 7.91
CA ASP A 48 2.21 18.75 8.49
C ASP A 48 1.17 18.26 7.48
N PHE A 49 1.59 17.44 6.51
CA PHE A 49 0.68 16.73 5.62
C PHE A 49 0.60 15.23 5.95
N ILE A 50 -0.42 14.55 5.43
CA ILE A 50 -0.62 13.11 5.63
C ILE A 50 0.01 12.35 4.48
N VAL A 51 0.78 11.29 4.77
CA VAL A 51 1.13 10.29 3.76
C VAL A 51 0.15 9.13 3.82
N ALA A 52 -0.50 8.85 2.69
CA ALA A 52 -1.40 7.74 2.50
C ALA A 52 -0.71 6.68 1.62
N PHE A 53 -0.17 5.63 2.25
CA PHE A 53 0.46 4.51 1.56
C PHE A 53 -0.62 3.53 1.08
N ASP A 54 -0.81 3.41 -0.23
CA ASP A 54 -1.60 2.34 -0.83
C ASP A 54 -0.71 1.10 -0.99
N GLU A 55 -0.85 0.16 -0.08
CA GLU A 55 -0.08 -1.07 0.01
C GLU A 55 -0.89 -2.29 -0.48
N CYS A 56 -1.93 -2.06 -1.30
CA CYS A 56 -2.82 -3.13 -1.77
C CYS A 56 -2.11 -4.25 -2.55
N TYR A 57 -0.92 -3.99 -3.07
CA TYR A 57 -0.10 -4.94 -3.83
C TYR A 57 1.06 -5.54 -3.05
N CYS A 58 1.20 -5.25 -1.75
CA CYS A 58 2.35 -5.66 -0.93
C CYS A 58 2.54 -7.18 -0.83
N GLU A 59 1.52 -7.98 -1.12
CA GLU A 59 1.61 -9.44 -1.12
C GLU A 59 1.97 -10.06 -2.49
N ILE A 60 2.12 -9.21 -3.53
CA ILE A 60 2.54 -9.65 -4.87
C ILE A 60 3.99 -9.21 -5.08
N TYR A 61 4.92 -10.10 -4.71
CA TYR A 61 6.36 -9.89 -4.83
C TYR A 61 7.05 -11.21 -5.23
N ARG A 62 8.30 -11.14 -5.68
CA ARG A 62 9.07 -12.32 -6.12
C ARG A 62 10.00 -12.83 -5.03
N ASP A 63 10.94 -12.02 -4.61
CA ASP A 63 12.03 -12.43 -3.75
C ASP A 63 11.78 -11.99 -2.30
N ASP A 64 11.68 -10.69 -2.07
CA ASP A 64 11.51 -10.10 -0.75
C ASP A 64 10.21 -9.27 -0.67
N PRO A 65 9.50 -9.34 0.47
CA PRO A 65 8.32 -8.51 0.67
C PRO A 65 8.69 -7.02 0.64
N PRO A 66 7.90 -6.17 -0.06
CA PRO A 66 8.13 -4.73 -0.08
C PRO A 66 7.93 -4.13 1.31
N LEU A 67 8.75 -3.12 1.64
CA LEU A 67 8.61 -2.39 2.90
C LEU A 67 7.32 -1.56 2.91
N GLY A 68 6.59 -1.64 4.02
CA GLY A 68 5.44 -0.78 4.28
C GLY A 68 5.81 0.48 5.07
N GLY A 69 5.02 1.54 4.93
CA GLY A 69 5.25 2.80 5.64
C GLY A 69 5.24 2.66 7.17
N LEU A 70 4.32 1.86 7.72
CA LEU A 70 4.25 1.60 9.16
C LEU A 70 5.44 0.77 9.65
N GLN A 71 5.94 -0.16 8.84
CA GLN A 71 7.12 -0.94 9.15
C GLN A 71 8.34 -0.03 9.24
N VAL A 72 8.50 0.90 8.30
CA VAL A 72 9.60 1.89 8.33
C VAL A 72 9.52 2.76 9.60
N CYS A 73 8.33 3.22 10.00
CA CYS A 73 8.18 3.92 11.28
C CYS A 73 8.66 3.07 12.45
N SER A 74 8.25 1.80 12.53
CA SER A 74 8.64 0.88 13.60
C SER A 74 10.15 0.65 13.65
N GLU A 75 10.78 0.39 12.52
CA GLU A 75 12.23 0.14 12.41
C GLU A 75 13.08 1.36 12.78
N LEU A 76 12.55 2.56 12.58
CA LEU A 76 13.22 3.82 12.94
C LEU A 76 12.88 4.31 14.35
N GLY A 77 12.05 3.57 15.11
CA GLY A 77 11.58 3.98 16.43
C GLY A 77 10.71 5.24 16.40
N LEU A 78 10.03 5.50 15.28
CA LEU A 78 9.14 6.64 15.08
C LEU A 78 7.71 6.27 15.51
N ASP A 79 6.96 7.27 16.00
CA ASP A 79 5.51 7.13 16.13
C ASP A 79 4.82 7.08 14.76
N LEU A 80 3.49 6.92 14.72
CA LEU A 80 2.72 6.84 13.48
C LEU A 80 2.09 8.18 13.04
N ALA A 81 2.54 9.30 13.62
CA ALA A 81 1.99 10.62 13.26
C ALA A 81 2.13 10.89 11.75
N ASN A 82 1.07 11.41 11.15
CA ASN A 82 0.97 11.76 9.72
C ASN A 82 1.03 10.56 8.74
N VAL A 83 1.01 9.31 9.22
CA VAL A 83 1.16 8.12 8.35
C VAL A 83 -0.10 7.28 8.39
N LEU A 84 -0.60 6.92 7.19
CA LEU A 84 -1.69 5.96 6.98
C LEU A 84 -1.26 4.88 6.00
N SER A 85 -1.58 3.62 6.30
CA SER A 85 -1.43 2.47 5.41
C SER A 85 -2.80 1.91 5.06
N PHE A 86 -3.02 1.64 3.78
CA PHE A 86 -4.23 1.07 3.22
C PHE A 86 -3.94 -0.31 2.65
N ASN A 87 -4.68 -1.30 3.11
CA ASN A 87 -4.56 -2.67 2.67
C ASN A 87 -5.91 -3.23 2.22
N SER A 88 -5.89 -4.21 1.31
CA SER A 88 -7.11 -4.75 0.69
C SER A 88 -7.03 -6.24 0.43
N LEU A 89 -8.15 -6.94 0.61
CA LEU A 89 -8.31 -8.33 0.18
C LEU A 89 -8.36 -8.48 -1.34
N SER A 90 -8.54 -7.40 -2.08
CA SER A 90 -8.69 -7.42 -3.54
C SER A 90 -7.53 -8.11 -4.25
N LYS A 91 -6.30 -7.83 -3.82
CA LYS A 91 -5.07 -8.39 -4.43
C LYS A 91 -4.44 -9.46 -3.55
N ARG A 92 -4.41 -9.25 -2.23
CA ARG A 92 -3.90 -10.21 -1.26
C ARG A 92 -4.60 -11.57 -1.39
N SER A 93 -5.92 -11.58 -1.50
CA SER A 93 -6.76 -12.79 -1.44
C SER A 93 -7.56 -13.04 -2.72
N SER A 94 -7.24 -12.38 -3.83
CA SER A 94 -8.01 -12.46 -5.09
C SER A 94 -9.52 -12.27 -4.90
N ALA A 95 -9.93 -11.44 -3.93
CA ALA A 95 -11.32 -11.24 -3.51
C ALA A 95 -11.81 -9.80 -3.72
N PRO A 96 -11.68 -9.19 -4.92
CA PRO A 96 -12.04 -7.79 -5.15
C PRO A 96 -13.54 -7.54 -4.98
N GLY A 97 -14.38 -8.56 -5.17
CA GLY A 97 -15.84 -8.46 -5.02
C GLY A 97 -16.32 -8.25 -3.58
N LEU A 98 -15.52 -8.61 -2.59
CA LEU A 98 -15.88 -8.42 -1.18
C LEU A 98 -15.86 -6.94 -0.75
N ARG A 99 -15.19 -6.07 -1.48
CA ARG A 99 -15.05 -4.64 -1.13
C ARG A 99 -14.55 -4.44 0.29
N SER A 100 -13.56 -5.24 0.70
CA SER A 100 -13.02 -5.25 2.06
C SER A 100 -11.53 -4.92 2.09
N GLY A 101 -11.14 -4.15 3.09
CA GLY A 101 -9.80 -3.74 3.39
C GLY A 101 -9.72 -3.12 4.78
N PHE A 102 -8.57 -2.64 5.15
CA PHE A 102 -8.38 -1.88 6.38
C PHE A 102 -7.46 -0.68 6.18
N ILE A 103 -7.56 0.24 7.14
CA ILE A 103 -6.68 1.40 7.29
C ILE A 103 -6.00 1.31 8.66
N ALA A 104 -4.70 1.55 8.70
CA ALA A 104 -3.93 1.64 9.94
C ALA A 104 -2.99 2.84 9.91
N GLY A 105 -2.56 3.35 11.07
CA GLY A 105 -1.62 4.47 11.13
C GLY A 105 -1.90 5.45 12.26
N ASP A 106 -1.80 6.75 11.98
CA ASP A 106 -1.98 7.82 12.95
C ASP A 106 -3.26 7.65 13.78
N PRO A 107 -3.14 7.43 15.09
CA PRO A 107 -4.31 7.13 15.94
C PRO A 107 -5.30 8.30 16.04
N LYS A 108 -4.86 9.52 15.81
CA LYS A 108 -5.76 10.69 15.82
C LYS A 108 -6.63 10.70 14.56
N ILE A 109 -6.03 10.40 13.41
CA ILE A 109 -6.74 10.33 12.13
C ILE A 109 -7.66 9.12 12.11
N ILE A 110 -7.17 7.93 12.52
CA ILE A 110 -7.98 6.69 12.58
C ILE A 110 -9.21 6.89 13.47
N ARG A 111 -9.08 7.54 14.62
CA ARG A 111 -10.23 7.83 15.50
C ARG A 111 -11.28 8.70 14.80
N ARG A 112 -10.86 9.77 14.12
CA ARG A 112 -11.77 10.66 13.39
C ARG A 112 -12.42 9.96 12.21
N TYR A 113 -11.63 9.18 11.46
CA TYR A 113 -12.14 8.36 10.36
C TYR A 113 -13.19 7.34 10.84
N GLY A 114 -12.94 6.64 11.95
CA GLY A 114 -13.90 5.71 12.54
C GLY A 114 -15.23 6.38 12.90
N GLN A 115 -15.20 7.59 13.45
CA GLN A 115 -16.42 8.37 13.71
C GLN A 115 -17.15 8.71 12.40
N PHE A 116 -16.41 9.17 11.39
CA PHE A 116 -16.99 9.47 10.08
C PHE A 116 -17.67 8.25 9.45
N VAL A 117 -17.00 7.09 9.44
CA VAL A 117 -17.55 5.85 8.87
C VAL A 117 -18.80 5.38 9.63
N THR A 118 -18.86 5.57 10.95
CA THR A 118 -20.02 5.20 11.77
C THR A 118 -21.30 5.92 11.33
N PHE A 119 -21.19 7.18 10.92
CA PHE A 119 -22.34 8.02 10.60
C PHE A 119 -22.53 8.28 9.10
N GLY A 120 -21.46 8.26 8.33
CA GLY A 120 -21.44 8.62 6.90
C GLY A 120 -21.01 7.50 5.96
N GLY A 121 -20.47 6.40 6.49
CA GLY A 121 -20.00 5.27 5.69
C GLY A 121 -21.05 4.19 5.50
N ALA A 122 -20.93 3.41 4.44
CA ALA A 122 -21.70 2.19 4.27
C ALA A 122 -21.02 1.06 5.08
N PRO A 123 -21.66 0.48 6.11
CA PRO A 123 -21.08 -0.61 6.87
C PRO A 123 -20.92 -1.85 6.00
N ILE A 124 -19.84 -2.60 6.24
CA ILE A 124 -19.64 -3.89 5.59
C ILE A 124 -20.70 -4.86 6.11
N PRO A 125 -21.50 -5.55 5.25
CA PRO A 125 -22.47 -6.54 5.67
C PRO A 125 -21.82 -7.68 6.48
N LEU A 126 -22.50 -8.19 7.51
CA LEU A 126 -21.97 -9.23 8.39
C LEU A 126 -21.41 -10.46 7.66
N PRO A 127 -22.05 -11.02 6.61
CA PRO A 127 -21.45 -12.15 5.87
C PRO A 127 -20.11 -11.80 5.23
N ILE A 128 -19.97 -10.59 4.69
CA ILE A 128 -18.72 -10.09 4.12
C ILE A 128 -17.67 -9.91 5.24
N LEU A 129 -18.07 -9.41 6.40
CA LEU A 129 -17.15 -9.25 7.52
C LEU A 129 -16.59 -10.60 8.01
N HIS A 130 -17.45 -11.63 8.13
CA HIS A 130 -17.00 -12.98 8.47
C HIS A 130 -16.05 -13.59 7.42
N ALA A 131 -16.39 -13.46 6.14
CA ALA A 131 -15.51 -13.89 5.05
C ALA A 131 -14.17 -13.15 5.08
N SER A 132 -14.20 -11.84 5.31
CA SER A 132 -12.99 -11.00 5.44
C SER A 132 -12.12 -11.45 6.61
N THR A 133 -12.73 -11.71 7.77
CA THR A 133 -12.00 -12.20 8.95
C THR A 133 -11.30 -13.52 8.65
N ALA A 134 -11.97 -14.47 8.00
CA ALA A 134 -11.37 -15.74 7.62
C ALA A 134 -10.16 -15.53 6.68
N LEU A 135 -10.29 -14.66 5.67
CA LEU A 135 -9.20 -14.37 4.71
C LEU A 135 -8.03 -13.62 5.35
N TRP A 136 -8.27 -12.72 6.29
CA TRP A 136 -7.19 -12.05 7.02
C TRP A 136 -6.48 -12.95 8.03
N SER A 137 -7.12 -14.04 8.47
CA SER A 137 -6.59 -14.99 9.46
C SER A 137 -5.84 -16.16 8.85
N ASP A 138 -5.81 -16.28 7.51
CA ASP A 138 -5.14 -17.37 6.78
C ASP A 138 -4.21 -16.81 5.72
N ASP A 139 -2.94 -17.22 5.76
CA ASP A 139 -1.91 -16.82 4.81
C ASP A 139 -1.62 -17.89 3.73
N SER A 140 -2.17 -19.09 3.87
CA SER A 140 -1.88 -20.18 2.94
C SER A 140 -2.29 -19.85 1.50
N HIS A 141 -3.50 -19.33 1.32
CA HIS A 141 -4.02 -18.91 0.01
C HIS A 141 -3.26 -17.68 -0.56
N VAL A 142 -2.64 -16.85 0.31
CA VAL A 142 -1.84 -15.69 -0.13
C VAL A 142 -0.57 -16.15 -0.84
N VAL A 143 0.09 -17.17 -0.28
CA VAL A 143 1.28 -17.78 -0.91
C VAL A 143 0.91 -18.41 -2.27
N GLU A 144 -0.20 -19.13 -2.34
CA GLU A 144 -0.69 -19.73 -3.59
C GLU A 144 -1.00 -18.64 -4.65
N ASN A 145 -1.68 -17.57 -4.22
CA ASN A 145 -2.01 -16.44 -5.08
C ASN A 145 -0.74 -15.72 -5.60
N ARG A 146 0.25 -15.51 -4.74
CA ARG A 146 1.56 -14.94 -5.12
C ARG A 146 2.27 -15.81 -6.16
N ASN A 147 2.32 -17.10 -5.94
CA ASN A 147 2.91 -18.05 -6.88
C ASN A 147 2.19 -18.06 -8.24
N TYR A 148 0.87 -17.88 -8.24
CA TYR A 148 0.09 -17.74 -9.47
C TYR A 148 0.46 -16.47 -10.23
N TYR A 149 0.59 -15.33 -9.57
CA TYR A 149 1.01 -14.07 -10.20
C TYR A 149 2.44 -14.18 -10.74
N ASN A 150 3.37 -14.70 -9.96
CA ASN A 150 4.77 -14.86 -10.38
C ASN A 150 4.89 -15.69 -11.65
N ARG A 151 4.18 -16.83 -11.72
CA ARG A 151 4.12 -17.64 -12.93
C ARG A 151 3.54 -16.87 -14.12
N ASN A 152 2.51 -16.05 -13.92
CA ASN A 152 1.94 -15.25 -15.00
C ASN A 152 2.92 -14.15 -15.49
N PHE A 153 3.69 -13.55 -14.60
CA PHE A 153 4.75 -12.60 -15.00
C PHE A 153 5.83 -13.29 -15.84
N GLU A 154 6.26 -14.49 -15.46
CA GLU A 154 7.22 -15.26 -16.25
C GLU A 154 6.68 -15.61 -17.64
N ILE A 155 5.45 -16.08 -17.73
CA ILE A 155 4.79 -16.36 -19.03
C ILE A 155 4.70 -15.09 -19.87
N ALA A 156 4.27 -13.98 -19.27
CA ALA A 156 4.17 -12.70 -19.97
C ALA A 156 5.54 -12.25 -20.50
N ALA A 157 6.59 -12.35 -19.69
CA ALA A 157 7.95 -12.00 -20.10
C ALA A 157 8.47 -12.91 -21.24
N GLN A 158 8.17 -14.21 -21.21
CA GLN A 158 8.52 -15.14 -22.29
C GLN A 158 7.81 -14.81 -23.62
N ILE A 159 6.53 -14.46 -23.57
CA ILE A 159 5.74 -14.19 -24.77
C ILE A 159 6.04 -12.79 -25.34
N LEU A 160 6.14 -11.79 -24.48
CA LEU A 160 6.25 -10.39 -24.88
C LEU A 160 7.70 -9.90 -24.98
N GLY A 161 8.64 -10.51 -24.26
CA GLY A 161 10.03 -10.13 -24.24
C GLY A 161 10.73 -10.04 -25.62
N PRO A 162 10.39 -10.90 -26.61
CA PRO A 162 10.91 -10.74 -27.98
C PRO A 162 10.44 -9.45 -28.70
N TYR A 163 9.41 -8.82 -28.22
CA TYR A 163 8.77 -7.66 -28.86
C TYR A 163 8.86 -6.38 -28.03
N LEU A 164 9.04 -6.50 -26.74
CA LEU A 164 9.03 -5.39 -25.78
C LEU A 164 10.18 -5.55 -24.78
N ASP A 165 10.79 -4.45 -24.39
CA ASP A 165 11.71 -4.43 -23.27
C ASP A 165 10.91 -4.54 -21.97
N ILE A 166 10.82 -5.77 -21.44
CA ILE A 166 10.02 -6.09 -20.24
C ILE A 166 10.95 -6.41 -19.09
N GLU A 167 10.84 -5.61 -18.06
CA GLU A 167 11.44 -5.86 -16.76
C GLU A 167 10.34 -6.38 -15.80
N ILE A 168 10.54 -7.60 -15.24
CA ILE A 168 9.63 -8.11 -14.23
C ILE A 168 9.93 -7.40 -12.92
N PRO A 169 8.94 -6.77 -12.26
CA PRO A 169 9.13 -6.12 -10.97
C PRO A 169 9.63 -7.09 -9.88
N PRO A 170 10.35 -6.59 -8.85
CA PRO A 170 10.85 -7.40 -7.74
C PRO A 170 9.74 -7.99 -6.85
#